data_1a877205303cab6216b7f38d92192c5d
#
_entry.id   1a877205303cab6216b7f38d92192c5d
#
_cell.length_a   1.000
_cell.length_b   1.000
_cell.length_c   1.000
_cell.angle_alpha   90.00
_cell.angle_beta   90.00
_cell.angle_gamma   90.00
#
_symmetry.space_group_name_H-M   'P 1'
#
loop_
_entity.id
_entity.type
_entity.pdbx_description
1 polymer ?
#
loop_
_entity_poly.entity_id
_entity_poly.type
_entity_poly.pdbx_seq_one_letter_code
_entity_poly.pdbx_strand_id
1 'polypeptide(L)'
;MLTKIDLTEDATQIVDLWHRVFGDDEDYIRFFLDNCRHKRCVGAFVGERLVSMLFLLDCTYNGQQGAYVYAVATHPDYRKQGFMQKCIDYSQALDYDFLCLVQAEAY
;
A
#
# COMPACT_ATOMS: atom_id res chain seq x y z
N MET A 1 -14.86 -0.12 -1.22
CA MET A 1 -14.50 -1.08 -2.27
C MET A 1 -13.00 -1.27 -2.32
N LEU A 2 -12.56 -2.50 -2.46
CA LEU A 2 -11.14 -2.82 -2.51
C LEU A 2 -10.69 -2.91 -3.97
N THR A 3 -9.58 -2.27 -4.31
CA THR A 3 -9.11 -2.26 -5.69
C THR A 3 -7.60 -2.05 -5.77
N LYS A 4 -7.03 -2.46 -6.89
CA LYS A 4 -5.66 -2.12 -7.24
C LYS A 4 -5.64 -0.66 -7.70
N ILE A 5 -4.76 0.14 -7.11
CA ILE A 5 -4.71 1.57 -7.40
C ILE A 5 -3.95 1.82 -8.71
N ASP A 6 -4.48 2.73 -9.51
CA ASP A 6 -3.74 3.28 -10.64
C ASP A 6 -2.75 4.31 -10.09
N LEU A 7 -1.47 3.97 -10.13
CA LEU A 7 -0.43 4.83 -9.55
C LEU A 7 -0.30 6.18 -10.24
N THR A 8 -0.79 6.30 -11.47
CA THR A 8 -0.77 7.56 -12.19
C THR A 8 -1.97 8.44 -11.82
N GLU A 9 -3.17 7.88 -11.88
CA GLU A 9 -4.39 8.63 -11.62
C GLU A 9 -4.60 8.90 -10.13
N ASP A 10 -4.22 7.96 -9.29
CA ASP A 10 -4.46 8.04 -7.84
C ASP A 10 -3.28 8.65 -7.07
N ALA A 11 -2.26 9.14 -7.76
CA ALA A 11 -1.03 9.60 -7.13
C ALA A 11 -1.26 10.67 -6.06
N THR A 12 -2.16 11.62 -6.31
CA THR A 12 -2.45 12.68 -5.34
C THR A 12 -3.00 12.11 -4.04
N GLN A 13 -3.93 11.17 -4.13
CA GLN A 13 -4.50 10.54 -2.94
C GLN A 13 -3.48 9.69 -2.20
N ILE A 14 -2.61 8.99 -2.95
CA ILE A 14 -1.53 8.20 -2.35
C ILE A 14 -0.59 9.11 -1.57
N VAL A 15 -0.15 10.22 -2.16
CA VAL A 15 0.74 11.17 -1.52
C VAL A 15 0.10 11.75 -0.26
N ASP A 16 -1.15 12.16 -0.35
CA ASP A 16 -1.86 12.75 0.78
C ASP A 16 -1.98 11.78 1.95
N LEU A 17 -2.36 10.54 1.67
CA LEU A 17 -2.50 9.53 2.73
C LEU A 17 -1.16 9.18 3.34
N TRP A 18 -0.13 9.00 2.51
CA TRP A 18 1.22 8.68 2.96
C TRP A 18 1.76 9.78 3.87
N HIS A 19 1.66 11.04 3.39
CA HIS A 19 2.12 12.18 4.17
C HIS A 19 1.37 12.28 5.50
N ARG A 20 0.07 12.08 5.49
CA ARG A 20 -0.76 12.16 6.70
C ARG A 20 -0.37 11.12 7.74
N VAL A 21 -0.10 9.90 7.30
CA VAL A 21 0.16 8.80 8.23
C VAL A 21 1.62 8.78 8.72
N PHE A 22 2.56 9.01 7.82
CA PHE A 22 3.99 8.85 8.12
C PHE A 22 4.73 10.16 8.27
N GLY A 23 4.17 11.28 7.81
CA GLY A 23 4.84 12.57 7.88
C GLY A 23 5.97 12.75 6.90
N ASP A 24 6.17 11.81 5.98
CA ASP A 24 7.23 11.92 4.99
C ASP A 24 6.98 13.08 4.04
N ASP A 25 8.06 13.68 3.54
CA ASP A 25 8.02 14.79 2.61
C ASP A 25 7.39 14.36 1.28
N GLU A 26 6.55 15.22 0.72
CA GLU A 26 5.89 14.95 -0.57
C GLU A 26 6.90 14.64 -1.67
N ASP A 27 8.03 15.35 -1.71
CA ASP A 27 9.05 15.12 -2.72
C ASP A 27 9.65 13.72 -2.61
N TYR A 28 9.86 13.23 -1.39
CA TYR A 28 10.33 11.87 -1.16
C TYR A 28 9.31 10.85 -1.65
N ILE A 29 8.04 11.06 -1.32
CA ILE A 29 6.97 10.14 -1.71
C ILE A 29 6.87 10.07 -3.23
N ARG A 30 6.89 11.22 -3.91
CA ARG A 30 6.82 11.27 -5.36
C ARG A 30 8.05 10.64 -6.00
N PHE A 31 9.22 10.82 -5.39
CA PHE A 31 10.44 10.16 -5.85
C PHE A 31 10.28 8.63 -5.81
N PHE A 32 9.72 8.10 -4.73
CA PHE A 32 9.45 6.68 -4.61
C PHE A 32 8.48 6.21 -5.70
N LEU A 33 7.39 6.94 -5.90
CA LEU A 33 6.40 6.56 -6.91
C LEU A 33 6.98 6.55 -8.32
N ASP A 34 7.87 7.48 -8.61
CA ASP A 34 8.45 7.61 -9.95
C ASP A 34 9.60 6.64 -10.22
N ASN A 35 10.33 6.25 -9.19
CA ASN A 35 11.60 5.53 -9.37
C ASN A 35 11.61 4.10 -8.88
N CYS A 36 10.74 3.73 -7.95
CA CYS A 36 10.67 2.35 -7.50
C CYS A 36 9.93 1.51 -8.53
N ARG A 37 10.61 0.51 -9.07
CA ARG A 37 10.04 -0.38 -10.08
C ARG A 37 9.44 -1.62 -9.43
N HIS A 38 8.62 -2.35 -10.20
CA HIS A 38 8.05 -3.62 -9.77
C HIS A 38 7.23 -3.49 -8.49
N LYS A 39 6.41 -2.45 -8.43
CA LYS A 39 5.52 -2.23 -7.30
C LYS A 39 4.06 -2.27 -7.75
N ARG A 40 3.23 -2.68 -6.83
CA ARG A 40 1.77 -2.60 -6.96
C ARG A 40 1.24 -1.90 -5.72
N CYS A 41 0.12 -1.21 -5.87
CA CYS A 41 -0.54 -0.60 -4.73
C CYS A 41 -1.95 -1.17 -4.60
N VAL A 42 -2.28 -1.60 -3.40
CA VAL A 42 -3.62 -2.11 -3.08
C VAL A 42 -4.26 -1.11 -2.15
N GLY A 43 -5.47 -0.69 -2.47
CA GLY A 43 -6.16 0.32 -1.70
C GLY A 43 -7.61 0.01 -1.44
N ALA A 44 -8.12 0.56 -0.35
CA ALA A 44 -9.52 0.51 0.01
C ALA A 44 -10.09 1.92 -0.07
N PHE A 45 -11.26 2.03 -0.66
CA PHE A 45 -11.93 3.31 -0.85
C PHE A 45 -13.27 3.34 -0.15
N VAL A 46 -13.61 4.50 0.39
CA VAL A 46 -14.98 4.81 0.80
C VAL A 46 -15.46 5.87 -0.17
N GLY A 47 -16.41 5.49 -1.03
CA GLY A 47 -16.77 6.31 -2.19
C GLY A 47 -15.55 6.47 -3.08
N GLU A 48 -15.14 7.70 -3.32
CA GLU A 48 -13.96 8.00 -4.16
C GLU A 48 -12.72 8.31 -3.33
N ARG A 49 -12.82 8.21 -2.01
CA ARG A 49 -11.72 8.55 -1.11
C ARG A 49 -10.90 7.33 -0.75
N LEU A 50 -9.61 7.41 -1.00
CA LEU A 50 -8.66 6.40 -0.55
C LEU A 50 -8.47 6.51 0.96
N VAL A 51 -8.80 5.44 1.69
CA VAL A 51 -8.73 5.45 3.15
C VAL A 51 -7.69 4.51 3.72
N SER A 52 -7.28 3.50 2.95
CA SER A 52 -6.26 2.55 3.39
C SER A 52 -5.48 2.07 2.18
N MET A 53 -4.19 1.84 2.35
CA MET A 53 -3.36 1.36 1.26
C MET A 53 -2.15 0.60 1.75
N LEU A 54 -1.58 -0.22 0.88
CA LEU A 54 -0.26 -0.82 1.06
C LEU A 54 0.39 -0.98 -0.30
N PHE A 55 1.71 -1.07 -0.29
CA PHE A 55 2.47 -1.36 -1.49
C PHE A 55 3.03 -2.77 -1.42
N LEU A 56 3.08 -3.42 -2.57
CA LEU A 56 3.69 -4.73 -2.74
C LEU A 56 4.91 -4.55 -3.64
N LEU A 57 6.09 -4.75 -3.07
CA LEU A 57 7.35 -4.64 -3.80
C LEU A 57 7.82 -6.04 -4.14
N ASP A 58 7.95 -6.34 -5.43
CA ASP A 58 8.33 -7.68 -5.88
C ASP A 58 9.70 -8.07 -5.33
N CYS A 59 9.82 -9.30 -4.85
CA CYS A 59 11.08 -9.84 -4.39
C CYS A 59 11.14 -11.34 -4.63
N THR A 60 12.37 -11.89 -4.59
CA THR A 60 12.61 -13.32 -4.79
C THR A 60 13.44 -13.86 -3.64
N TYR A 61 13.09 -15.06 -3.16
CA TYR A 61 13.87 -15.73 -2.13
C TYR A 61 13.86 -17.22 -2.39
N ASN A 62 15.04 -17.81 -2.52
CA ASN A 62 15.20 -19.24 -2.80
C ASN A 62 14.37 -19.70 -4.00
N GLY A 63 14.32 -18.88 -5.06
CA GLY A 63 13.58 -19.22 -6.26
C GLY A 63 12.08 -19.01 -6.17
N GLN A 64 11.58 -18.56 -5.04
CA GLN A 64 10.17 -18.26 -4.86
C GLN A 64 9.90 -16.78 -5.12
N GLN A 65 8.75 -16.49 -5.71
CA GLN A 65 8.33 -15.14 -6.04
C GLN A 65 7.43 -14.61 -4.94
N GLY A 66 7.86 -13.54 -4.29
CA GLY A 66 7.10 -12.95 -3.21
C GLY A 66 6.97 -11.46 -3.35
N ALA A 67 6.42 -10.84 -2.33
CA ALA A 67 6.32 -9.40 -2.26
C ALA A 67 6.61 -8.92 -0.84
N TYR A 68 7.30 -7.79 -0.75
CA TYR A 68 7.54 -7.08 0.50
C TYR A 68 6.42 -6.06 0.67
N VAL A 69 5.72 -6.13 1.79
CA VAL A 69 4.61 -5.22 2.08
C VAL A 69 5.19 -3.94 2.68
N TYR A 70 4.90 -2.82 2.04
CA TYR A 70 5.53 -1.54 2.36
C TYR A 70 4.51 -0.41 2.41
N ALA A 71 4.79 0.62 3.19
CA ALA A 71 3.95 1.83 3.30
C ALA A 71 2.50 1.49 3.65
N VAL A 72 2.32 0.65 4.66
CA VAL A 72 1.00 0.21 5.14
C VAL A 72 0.38 1.38 5.89
N ALA A 73 -0.70 1.94 5.36
CA ALA A 73 -1.28 3.16 5.90
C ALA A 73 -2.81 3.13 5.89
N THR A 74 -3.40 3.58 6.99
CA THR A 74 -4.85 3.78 7.09
C THR A 74 -5.11 5.19 7.63
N HIS A 75 -6.00 5.92 6.96
CA HIS A 75 -6.39 7.25 7.41
C HIS A 75 -6.90 7.17 8.86
N PRO A 76 -6.48 8.09 9.74
CA PRO A 76 -6.83 8.03 11.17
C PRO A 76 -8.33 7.89 11.45
N ASP A 77 -9.18 8.53 10.65
CA ASP A 77 -10.63 8.50 10.86
C ASP A 77 -11.27 7.17 10.46
N TYR A 78 -10.50 6.28 9.82
CA TYR A 78 -11.02 5.01 9.29
C TYR A 78 -10.33 3.80 9.91
N ARG A 79 -9.56 4.00 10.97
CA ARG A 79 -8.88 2.91 11.67
C ARG A 79 -9.85 2.03 12.45
N LYS A 80 -9.45 0.79 12.70
CA LYS A 80 -10.23 -0.19 13.47
C LYS A 80 -11.56 -0.56 12.81
N GLN A 81 -11.65 -0.38 11.50
CA GLN A 81 -12.85 -0.74 10.73
C GLN A 81 -12.60 -1.86 9.74
N GLY A 82 -11.40 -2.46 9.77
CA GLY A 82 -11.08 -3.61 8.96
C GLY A 82 -10.58 -3.31 7.55
N PHE A 83 -10.35 -2.04 7.20
CA PHE A 83 -9.89 -1.70 5.84
C PHE A 83 -8.53 -2.27 5.52
N MET A 84 -7.57 -2.16 6.45
CA MET A 84 -6.23 -2.70 6.22
C MET A 84 -6.26 -4.22 6.13
N GLN A 85 -7.07 -4.88 6.95
CA GLN A 85 -7.21 -6.33 6.87
C GLN A 85 -7.72 -6.75 5.49
N LYS A 86 -8.64 -6.01 4.92
CA LYS A 86 -9.13 -6.28 3.56
C LYS A 86 -8.01 -6.12 2.52
N CYS A 87 -7.16 -5.10 2.67
CA CYS A 87 -6.02 -4.93 1.78
C CYS A 87 -5.05 -6.11 1.88
N ILE A 88 -4.78 -6.58 3.09
CA ILE A 88 -3.89 -7.72 3.32
C ILE A 88 -4.50 -9.00 2.74
N ASP A 89 -5.78 -9.22 2.98
CA ASP A 89 -6.48 -10.41 2.46
C ASP A 89 -6.45 -10.42 0.92
N TYR A 90 -6.70 -9.28 0.31
CA TYR A 90 -6.62 -9.15 -1.14
C TYR A 90 -5.22 -9.47 -1.64
N SER A 91 -4.20 -8.97 -0.95
CA SER A 91 -2.81 -9.21 -1.32
C SER A 91 -2.43 -10.68 -1.22
N GLN A 92 -2.94 -11.38 -0.20
CA GLN A 92 -2.71 -12.81 -0.03
C GLN A 92 -3.38 -13.66 -1.11
N ALA A 93 -4.45 -13.13 -1.72
CA ALA A 93 -5.12 -13.82 -2.81
C ALA A 93 -4.43 -13.63 -4.17
N LEU A 94 -3.43 -12.77 -4.24
CA LEU A 94 -2.64 -12.58 -5.45
C LEU A 94 -1.64 -13.73 -5.61
N ASP A 95 -1.07 -13.84 -6.80
CA ASP A 95 -0.20 -14.97 -7.17
C ASP A 95 1.23 -14.77 -6.67
N TYR A 96 1.39 -14.71 -5.35
CA TYR A 96 2.70 -14.70 -4.70
C TYR A 96 2.88 -15.97 -3.89
N ASP A 97 4.11 -16.47 -3.86
CA ASP A 97 4.45 -17.62 -3.01
C ASP A 97 4.51 -17.23 -1.54
N PHE A 98 4.88 -15.97 -1.26
CA PHE A 98 4.94 -15.47 0.11
C PHE A 98 4.80 -13.95 0.13
N LEU A 99 4.40 -13.43 1.29
CA LEU A 99 4.42 -12.00 1.58
C LEU A 99 5.31 -11.76 2.80
N CYS A 100 6.16 -10.75 2.70
CA CYS A 100 7.06 -10.37 3.78
C CYS A 100 6.53 -9.09 4.42
N LEU A 101 6.09 -9.17 5.65
CA LEU A 101 5.51 -8.05 6.38
C LEU A 101 6.41 -7.64 7.52
N VAL A 102 6.86 -6.39 7.49
CA VAL A 102 7.56 -5.80 8.62
C VAL A 102 6.51 -5.10 9.47
N GLN A 103 6.41 -5.51 10.72
CA GLN A 103 5.44 -4.93 11.64
C GLN A 103 5.78 -3.47 11.90
N ALA A 104 4.83 -2.59 11.62
CA ALA A 104 4.97 -1.17 11.87
C ALA A 104 3.89 -0.73 12.85
N GLU A 105 4.21 0.27 13.67
CA GLU A 105 3.28 0.76 14.68
C GLU A 105 2.16 1.62 14.10
N ALA A 106 2.30 2.06 12.86
CA ALA A 106 1.42 3.05 12.26
C ALA A 106 0.15 2.48 11.60
N TYR A 107 -0.09 1.17 11.67
CA TYR A 107 -1.27 0.62 11.01
C TYR A 107 -2.28 -0.05 11.94
#